data_d588a61a3c37878723714dc72160300e
#
_entry.id   d588a61a3c37878723714dc72160300e
#
_cell.length_a   1.000
_cell.length_b   1.000
_cell.length_c   1.000
_cell.angle_alpha   90.00
_cell.angle_beta   90.00
_cell.angle_gamma   90.00
#
_symmetry.space_group_name_H-M   'P 1'
#
loop_
_entity.id
_entity.type
_entity.pdbx_description
1 polymer ?
#
loop_
_entity_poly.entity_id
_entity_poly.type
_entity_poly.pdbx_seq_one_letter_code
_entity_poly.pdbx_strand_id
1 'polypeptide(L)'
;MNITKATRWRVFAGVWLQSLFTSATAYFSLFCIPLTTKFGWSDSAFALAYTIYMFTYCAVGFIGGSLAEKISPRKTIYIGLCLFAGGWFLTGFASSIPQLYVFYGLMAGAGGGMIYPACLPTALKWFPDRSGSISGLVQAGASCGPFIMSPIAQTLIDRVGAQMTCRILAIVFLIGVGIAAAMIVPCPEGW
;
A
#
# COMPACT_ATOMS: atom_id res chain seq x y z
N MET A 1 24.77 3.22 -17.47
CA MET A 1 23.66 2.24 -17.49
C MET A 1 22.89 2.49 -18.78
N ASN A 2 22.86 1.51 -19.71
CA ASN A 2 22.13 1.68 -20.98
C ASN A 2 20.63 1.83 -20.68
N ILE A 3 20.13 3.05 -20.79
CA ILE A 3 18.73 3.41 -20.55
C ILE A 3 17.96 3.01 -21.82
N THR A 4 17.34 1.86 -21.77
CA THR A 4 16.52 1.35 -22.88
C THR A 4 15.05 1.65 -22.65
N LYS A 5 14.28 1.70 -23.73
CA LYS A 5 12.79 1.77 -23.64
C LYS A 5 12.23 0.68 -22.71
N ALA A 6 12.88 -0.46 -22.60
CA ALA A 6 12.53 -1.55 -21.69
C ALA A 6 12.61 -1.14 -20.20
N THR A 7 13.59 -0.33 -19.80
CA THR A 7 13.70 0.16 -18.41
C THR A 7 12.53 1.05 -18.02
N ARG A 8 12.09 1.91 -18.94
CA ARG A 8 10.94 2.81 -18.76
C ARG A 8 9.64 2.03 -18.46
N TRP A 9 9.35 1.01 -19.26
CA TRP A 9 8.16 0.16 -19.07
C TRP A 9 8.27 -0.75 -17.86
N ARG A 10 9.49 -1.19 -17.50
CA ARG A 10 9.72 -1.94 -16.26
C ARG A 10 9.40 -1.11 -15.02
N VAL A 11 9.83 0.17 -14.98
CA VAL A 11 9.50 1.07 -13.87
C VAL A 11 7.98 1.29 -13.79
N PHE A 12 7.32 1.52 -14.92
CA PHE A 12 5.86 1.64 -14.97
C PHE A 12 5.17 0.39 -14.41
N ALA A 13 5.57 -0.80 -14.86
CA ALA A 13 5.01 -2.06 -14.37
C ALA A 13 5.21 -2.23 -12.85
N GLY A 14 6.38 -1.81 -12.32
CA GLY A 14 6.64 -1.80 -10.89
C GLY A 14 5.68 -0.86 -10.13
N VAL A 15 5.49 0.37 -10.61
CA VAL A 15 4.57 1.33 -9.98
C VAL A 15 3.12 0.87 -10.09
N TRP A 16 2.72 0.29 -11.20
CA TRP A 16 1.38 -0.27 -11.39
C TRP A 16 1.11 -1.43 -10.43
N LEU A 17 2.05 -2.37 -10.34
CA LEU A 17 1.97 -3.52 -9.43
C LEU A 17 1.92 -3.08 -7.96
N GLN A 18 2.74 -2.10 -7.58
CA GLN A 18 2.71 -1.51 -6.24
C GLN A 18 1.34 -0.91 -5.93
N SER A 19 0.74 -0.14 -6.87
CA SER A 19 -0.58 0.47 -6.69
C SER A 19 -1.68 -0.57 -6.48
N LEU A 20 -1.60 -1.70 -7.17
CA LEU A 20 -2.53 -2.82 -7.01
C LEU A 20 -2.50 -3.38 -5.58
N PHE A 21 -1.30 -3.60 -5.02
CA PHE A 21 -1.18 -4.18 -3.68
C PHE A 21 -1.47 -3.18 -2.56
N THR A 22 -1.08 -1.91 -2.69
CA THR A 22 -1.31 -0.90 -1.65
C THR A 22 -2.74 -0.37 -1.60
N SER A 23 -3.59 -0.71 -2.58
CA SER A 23 -5.03 -0.41 -2.56
C SER A 23 -5.84 -1.26 -1.55
N ALA A 24 -5.16 -2.02 -0.70
CA ALA A 24 -5.74 -2.86 0.35
C ALA A 24 -6.73 -2.15 1.27
N THR A 25 -6.59 -0.83 1.44
CA THR A 25 -7.53 0.00 2.20
C THR A 25 -8.97 -0.07 1.70
N ALA A 26 -9.15 -0.22 0.39
CA ALA A 26 -10.49 -0.23 -0.20
C ALA A 26 -11.32 -1.47 0.18
N TYR A 27 -10.67 -2.59 0.51
CA TYR A 27 -11.36 -3.81 0.96
C TYR A 27 -11.17 -4.11 2.46
N PHE A 28 -10.61 -3.16 3.23
CA PHE A 28 -10.50 -3.29 4.68
C PHE A 28 -11.87 -3.43 5.36
N SER A 29 -12.93 -2.87 4.76
CA SER A 29 -14.30 -3.02 5.25
C SER A 29 -14.78 -4.46 5.34
N LEU A 30 -14.22 -5.40 4.56
CA LEU A 30 -14.54 -6.83 4.64
C LEU A 30 -14.18 -7.44 6.00
N PHE A 31 -13.22 -6.86 6.70
CA PHE A 31 -12.80 -7.30 8.04
C PHE A 31 -13.70 -6.76 9.16
N CYS A 32 -14.60 -5.81 8.86
CA CYS A 32 -15.48 -5.18 9.85
C CYS A 32 -16.34 -6.24 10.55
N ILE A 33 -17.23 -6.89 9.80
CA ILE A 33 -18.19 -7.86 10.38
C ILE A 33 -17.47 -9.00 11.13
N PRO A 34 -16.46 -9.69 10.56
CA PRO A 34 -15.79 -10.77 11.25
C PRO A 34 -15.06 -10.36 12.54
N LEU A 35 -14.48 -9.17 12.59
CA LEU A 35 -13.76 -8.69 13.78
C LEU A 35 -14.70 -8.11 14.82
N THR A 36 -15.71 -7.31 14.43
CA THR A 36 -16.69 -6.73 15.35
C THR A 36 -17.53 -7.83 16.00
N THR A 37 -17.96 -8.84 15.25
CA THR A 37 -18.69 -9.99 15.80
C THR A 37 -17.83 -10.83 16.75
N LYS A 38 -16.56 -11.05 16.39
CA LYS A 38 -15.66 -11.88 17.20
C LYS A 38 -15.30 -11.24 18.55
N PHE A 39 -15.07 -9.94 18.56
CA PHE A 39 -14.55 -9.23 19.73
C PHE A 39 -15.61 -8.34 20.43
N GLY A 40 -16.83 -8.28 19.92
CA GLY A 40 -17.89 -7.42 20.45
C GLY A 40 -17.61 -5.92 20.27
N TRP A 41 -16.84 -5.54 19.23
CA TRP A 41 -16.52 -4.14 18.97
C TRP A 41 -17.70 -3.45 18.26
N SER A 42 -17.85 -2.14 18.48
CA SER A 42 -18.82 -1.37 17.73
C SER A 42 -18.29 -1.06 16.31
N ASP A 43 -19.19 -1.04 15.33
CA ASP A 43 -18.85 -0.72 13.94
C ASP A 43 -18.25 0.69 13.82
N SER A 44 -18.71 1.63 14.66
CA SER A 44 -18.18 3.00 14.72
C SER A 44 -16.72 3.03 15.19
N ALA A 45 -16.34 2.20 16.18
CA ALA A 45 -14.97 2.10 16.64
C ALA A 45 -14.05 1.44 15.58
N PHE A 46 -14.58 0.47 14.83
CA PHE A 46 -13.85 -0.11 13.69
C PHE A 46 -13.67 0.93 12.57
N ALA A 47 -14.70 1.70 12.23
CA ALA A 47 -14.63 2.76 11.22
C ALA A 47 -13.63 3.86 11.60
N LEU A 48 -13.49 4.16 12.90
CA LEU A 48 -12.49 5.11 13.39
C LEU A 48 -11.06 4.66 13.08
N ALA A 49 -10.76 3.35 13.08
CA ALA A 49 -9.46 2.83 12.66
C ALA A 49 -9.12 3.22 11.22
N TYR A 50 -10.10 3.15 10.32
CA TYR A 50 -9.96 3.60 8.94
C TYR A 50 -9.74 5.12 8.84
N THR A 51 -10.45 5.90 9.64
CA THR A 51 -10.27 7.36 9.70
C THR A 51 -8.85 7.73 10.15
N ILE A 52 -8.34 7.07 11.20
CA ILE A 52 -6.97 7.25 11.68
C ILE A 52 -5.97 6.86 10.58
N TYR A 53 -6.22 5.75 9.89
CA TYR A 53 -5.40 5.33 8.75
C TYR A 53 -5.31 6.42 7.68
N MET A 54 -6.46 6.95 7.24
CA MET A 54 -6.49 7.99 6.20
C MET A 54 -5.80 9.29 6.64
N PHE A 55 -6.01 9.71 7.88
CA PHE A 55 -5.34 10.87 8.44
C PHE A 55 -3.81 10.69 8.46
N THR A 56 -3.35 9.55 8.96
CA THR A 56 -1.91 9.21 9.03
C THR A 56 -1.31 9.09 7.62
N TYR A 57 -2.04 8.44 6.70
CA TYR A 57 -1.65 8.32 5.30
C TYR A 57 -1.41 9.69 4.65
N CYS A 58 -2.33 10.63 4.83
CA CYS A 58 -2.18 11.99 4.31
C CYS A 58 -1.04 12.75 4.99
N ALA A 59 -0.96 12.73 6.32
CA ALA A 59 0.06 13.45 7.07
C ALA A 59 1.48 12.96 6.73
N VAL A 60 1.67 11.64 6.70
CA VAL A 60 2.97 11.03 6.38
C VAL A 60 3.27 11.11 4.87
N GLY A 61 2.26 11.28 4.02
CA GLY A 61 2.43 11.46 2.58
C GLY A 61 3.31 12.65 2.21
N PHE A 62 3.19 13.75 2.93
CA PHE A 62 4.09 14.92 2.77
C PHE A 62 5.54 14.58 3.10
N ILE A 63 5.75 13.84 4.19
CA ILE A 63 7.08 13.40 4.62
C ILE A 63 7.66 12.39 3.62
N GLY A 64 6.84 11.45 3.16
CA GLY A 64 7.21 10.42 2.19
C GLY A 64 7.67 10.99 0.86
N GLY A 65 6.98 12.00 0.34
CA GLY A 65 7.37 12.71 -0.88
C GLY A 65 8.72 13.40 -0.74
N SER A 66 8.89 14.22 0.31
CA SER A 66 10.15 14.89 0.61
C SER A 66 11.31 13.93 0.86
N LEU A 67 11.05 12.81 1.52
CA LEU A 67 12.06 11.79 1.81
C LEU A 67 12.51 11.07 0.53
N ALA A 68 11.57 10.80 -0.39
CA ALA A 68 11.87 10.19 -1.68
C ALA A 68 12.80 11.06 -2.54
N GLU A 69 12.65 12.39 -2.46
CA GLU A 69 13.53 13.33 -3.17
C GLU A 69 14.92 13.40 -2.52
N LYS A 70 15.00 13.40 -1.18
CA LYS A 70 16.27 13.57 -0.44
C LYS A 70 17.14 12.32 -0.42
N ILE A 71 16.54 11.14 -0.24
CA ILE A 71 17.30 9.90 -0.06
C ILE A 71 17.30 9.07 -1.34
N SER A 72 16.13 8.56 -1.73
CA SER A 72 15.88 7.81 -2.96
C SER A 72 14.43 7.29 -2.93
N PRO A 73 13.68 7.32 -4.03
CA PRO A 73 12.35 6.72 -4.09
C PRO A 73 12.33 5.26 -3.65
N ARG A 74 13.31 4.47 -4.09
CA ARG A 74 13.41 3.05 -3.77
C ARG A 74 13.58 2.77 -2.27
N LYS A 75 14.44 3.51 -1.59
CA LYS A 75 14.67 3.37 -0.14
C LYS A 75 13.41 3.77 0.64
N THR A 76 12.76 4.85 0.25
CA THR A 76 11.51 5.32 0.86
C THR A 76 10.41 4.27 0.72
N ILE A 77 10.29 3.63 -0.45
CA ILE A 77 9.32 2.54 -0.66
C ILE A 77 9.60 1.35 0.26
N TYR A 78 10.86 0.94 0.44
CA TYR A 78 11.20 -0.18 1.34
C TYR A 78 10.89 0.14 2.81
N ILE A 79 11.19 1.37 3.27
CA ILE A 79 10.81 1.80 4.62
C ILE A 79 9.29 1.79 4.80
N GLY A 80 8.56 2.37 3.84
CA GLY A 80 7.11 2.36 3.83
C GLY A 80 6.54 0.95 3.78
N LEU A 81 7.15 0.04 3.00
CA LEU A 81 6.75 -1.36 2.92
C LEU A 81 6.88 -2.10 4.24
N CYS A 82 7.99 -1.91 4.96
CA CYS A 82 8.18 -2.50 6.28
C CYS A 82 7.10 -2.03 7.27
N LEU A 83 6.76 -0.74 7.25
CA LEU A 83 5.69 -0.19 8.09
C LEU A 83 4.31 -0.69 7.65
N PHE A 84 4.03 -0.69 6.34
CA PHE A 84 2.74 -1.13 5.80
C PHE A 84 2.48 -2.62 6.05
N ALA A 85 3.40 -3.48 5.64
CA ALA A 85 3.27 -4.92 5.83
C ALA A 85 3.35 -5.30 7.32
N GLY A 86 4.22 -4.65 8.10
CA GLY A 86 4.30 -4.81 9.55
C GLY A 86 3.00 -4.43 10.25
N GLY A 87 2.38 -3.31 9.86
CA GLY A 87 1.09 -2.88 10.37
C GLY A 87 -0.03 -3.89 10.08
N TRP A 88 -0.13 -4.40 8.86
CA TRP A 88 -1.08 -5.45 8.49
C TRP A 88 -0.81 -6.77 9.25
N PHE A 89 0.46 -7.14 9.39
CA PHE A 89 0.83 -8.36 10.13
C PHE A 89 0.43 -8.26 11.60
N LEU A 90 0.74 -7.14 12.26
CA LEU A 90 0.40 -6.90 13.66
C LEU A 90 -1.13 -6.75 13.85
N THR A 91 -1.85 -6.21 12.88
CA THR A 91 -3.33 -6.19 12.90
C THR A 91 -3.91 -7.61 13.02
N GLY A 92 -3.25 -8.61 12.45
CA GLY A 92 -3.63 -10.02 12.62
C GLY A 92 -3.44 -10.56 14.04
N PHE A 93 -2.83 -9.82 14.96
CA PHE A 93 -2.71 -10.16 16.39
C PHE A 93 -3.55 -9.22 17.28
N ALA A 94 -4.19 -8.21 16.69
CA ALA A 94 -4.99 -7.27 17.45
C ALA A 94 -6.15 -7.99 18.16
N SER A 95 -6.25 -7.79 19.46
CA SER A 95 -7.32 -8.30 20.32
C SER A 95 -8.13 -7.16 20.97
N SER A 96 -7.70 -5.92 20.80
CA SER A 96 -8.36 -4.73 21.32
C SER A 96 -8.40 -3.60 20.28
N ILE A 97 -9.40 -2.72 20.40
CA ILE A 97 -9.57 -1.56 19.51
C ILE A 97 -8.34 -0.63 19.51
N PRO A 98 -7.73 -0.27 20.65
CA PRO A 98 -6.51 0.55 20.64
C PRO A 98 -5.36 -0.08 19.86
N GLN A 99 -5.20 -1.41 19.94
CA GLN A 99 -4.18 -2.12 19.12
C GLN A 99 -4.48 -2.00 17.63
N LEU A 100 -5.75 -2.08 17.23
CA LEU A 100 -6.16 -1.87 15.84
C LEU A 100 -5.82 -0.45 15.37
N TYR A 101 -6.05 0.57 16.21
CA TYR A 101 -5.72 1.97 15.89
C TYR A 101 -4.22 2.16 15.68
N VAL A 102 -3.38 1.54 16.53
CA VAL A 102 -1.93 1.66 16.41
C VAL A 102 -1.40 0.87 15.22
N PHE A 103 -1.78 -0.39 15.07
CA PHE A 103 -1.20 -1.27 14.06
C PHE A 103 -1.73 -0.95 12.66
N TYR A 104 -3.04 -0.87 12.49
CA TYR A 104 -3.63 -0.54 11.20
C TYR A 104 -3.63 0.97 10.96
N GLY A 105 -4.18 1.75 11.90
CA GLY A 105 -4.35 3.20 11.72
C GLY A 105 -3.02 3.93 11.57
N LEU A 106 -2.14 3.83 12.56
CA LEU A 106 -0.88 4.58 12.54
C LEU A 106 0.20 3.90 11.70
N MET A 107 0.49 2.63 11.98
CA MET A 107 1.65 1.96 11.37
C MET A 107 1.42 1.65 9.89
N ALA A 108 0.31 0.99 9.53
CA ALA A 108 0.02 0.71 8.13
C ALA A 108 -0.32 1.99 7.35
N GLY A 109 -1.01 2.97 7.99
CA GLY A 109 -1.28 4.28 7.40
C GLY A 109 -0.01 5.04 7.05
N ALA A 110 0.96 5.10 7.97
CA ALA A 110 2.27 5.71 7.73
C ALA A 110 3.02 5.02 6.57
N GLY A 111 3.03 3.69 6.56
CA GLY A 111 3.64 2.92 5.49
C GLY A 111 3.05 3.22 4.12
N GLY A 112 1.73 3.18 4.00
CA GLY A 112 1.02 3.50 2.76
C GLY A 112 1.27 4.94 2.30
N GLY A 113 1.24 5.89 3.23
CA GLY A 113 1.53 7.31 2.98
C GLY A 113 2.95 7.56 2.46
N MET A 114 3.94 6.75 2.84
CA MET A 114 5.29 6.87 2.31
C MET A 114 5.45 6.28 0.91
N ILE A 115 4.72 5.20 0.59
CA ILE A 115 4.91 4.45 -0.65
C ILE A 115 4.36 5.21 -1.86
N TYR A 116 3.10 5.65 -1.83
CA TYR A 116 2.43 6.23 -3.00
C TYR A 116 3.10 7.52 -3.50
N PRO A 117 3.43 8.52 -2.65
CA PRO A 117 4.11 9.73 -3.09
C PRO A 117 5.55 9.51 -3.59
N ALA A 118 6.19 8.41 -3.18
CA ALA A 118 7.50 8.04 -3.71
C ALA A 118 7.41 7.37 -5.10
N CYS A 119 6.32 6.65 -5.39
CA CYS A 119 6.17 5.87 -6.62
C CYS A 119 5.68 6.72 -7.80
N LEU A 120 4.57 7.44 -7.63
CA LEU A 120 3.91 8.15 -8.73
C LEU A 120 4.80 9.19 -9.40
N PRO A 121 5.46 10.11 -8.67
CA PRO A 121 6.37 11.08 -9.30
C PRO A 121 7.54 10.41 -10.01
N THR A 122 8.02 9.30 -9.49
CA THR A 122 9.10 8.52 -10.15
C THR A 122 8.64 8.00 -11.51
N ALA A 123 7.43 7.44 -11.61
CA ALA A 123 6.88 7.01 -12.90
C ALA A 123 6.70 8.19 -13.86
N LEU A 124 6.20 9.32 -13.39
CA LEU A 124 5.98 10.50 -14.22
C LEU A 124 7.29 11.09 -14.77
N LYS A 125 8.37 11.08 -14.00
CA LYS A 125 9.70 11.49 -14.46
C LYS A 125 10.22 10.64 -15.63
N TRP A 126 9.84 9.37 -15.70
CA TRP A 126 10.18 8.47 -16.81
C TRP A 126 9.31 8.68 -18.07
N PHE A 127 8.15 9.34 -17.93
CA PHE A 127 7.20 9.55 -19.03
C PHE A 127 6.73 11.02 -19.14
N PRO A 128 7.63 11.98 -19.33
CA PRO A 128 7.27 13.39 -19.42
C PRO A 128 6.36 13.67 -20.64
N ASP A 129 6.50 12.87 -21.69
CA ASP A 129 5.71 12.94 -22.94
C ASP A 129 4.26 12.45 -22.78
N ARG A 130 3.94 11.65 -21.75
CA ARG A 130 2.64 10.99 -21.55
C ARG A 130 2.21 10.95 -20.08
N SER A 131 2.55 11.96 -19.31
CA SER A 131 2.33 11.99 -17.86
C SER A 131 0.86 11.79 -17.47
N GLY A 132 -0.10 12.37 -18.19
CA GLY A 132 -1.52 12.19 -17.96
C GLY A 132 -2.00 10.76 -18.17
N SER A 133 -1.57 10.11 -19.26
CA SER A 133 -1.93 8.70 -19.51
C SER A 133 -1.31 7.75 -18.47
N ILE A 134 -0.07 8.01 -18.07
CA ILE A 134 0.61 7.19 -17.07
C ILE A 134 -0.03 7.33 -15.68
N SER A 135 -0.37 8.54 -15.26
CA SER A 135 -1.08 8.73 -13.98
C SER A 135 -2.44 8.04 -13.98
N GLY A 136 -3.19 8.13 -15.09
CA GLY A 136 -4.46 7.42 -15.25
C GLY A 136 -4.31 5.89 -15.19
N LEU A 137 -3.30 5.33 -15.85
CA LEU A 137 -3.02 3.89 -15.83
C LEU A 137 -2.57 3.40 -14.44
N VAL A 138 -1.78 4.19 -13.71
CA VAL A 138 -1.40 3.87 -12.32
C VAL A 138 -2.63 3.87 -11.41
N GLN A 139 -3.53 4.86 -11.58
CA GLN A 139 -4.78 4.91 -10.84
C GLN A 139 -5.72 3.74 -11.20
N ALA A 140 -5.74 3.31 -12.46
CA ALA A 140 -6.45 2.12 -12.88
C ALA A 140 -5.91 0.86 -12.16
N GLY A 141 -4.58 0.75 -11.98
CA GLY A 141 -3.97 -0.31 -11.17
C GLY A 141 -4.47 -0.32 -9.73
N ALA A 142 -4.57 0.85 -9.10
CA ALA A 142 -5.11 1.01 -7.75
C ALA A 142 -6.59 0.59 -7.67
N SER A 143 -7.38 0.86 -8.71
CA SER A 143 -8.79 0.46 -8.78
C SER A 143 -8.97 -1.04 -9.07
N CYS A 144 -8.08 -1.63 -9.87
CA CYS A 144 -8.09 -3.07 -10.14
C CYS A 144 -7.72 -3.91 -8.90
N GLY A 145 -6.91 -3.35 -7.99
CA GLY A 145 -6.48 -4.04 -6.78
C GLY A 145 -7.63 -4.59 -5.94
N PRO A 146 -8.58 -3.76 -5.49
CA PRO A 146 -9.75 -4.23 -4.75
C PRO A 146 -10.58 -5.24 -5.53
N PHE A 147 -10.76 -5.03 -6.83
CA PHE A 147 -11.53 -5.96 -7.68
C PHE A 147 -10.94 -7.37 -7.69
N ILE A 148 -9.62 -7.49 -7.74
CA ILE A 148 -8.93 -8.79 -7.75
C ILE A 148 -8.78 -9.33 -6.32
N MET A 149 -8.41 -8.48 -5.36
CA MET A 149 -8.02 -8.93 -4.02
C MET A 149 -9.20 -9.12 -3.07
N SER A 150 -10.34 -8.44 -3.29
CA SER A 150 -11.52 -8.59 -2.41
C SER A 150 -12.06 -10.01 -2.39
N PRO A 151 -12.31 -10.71 -3.53
CA PRO A 151 -12.80 -12.08 -3.49
C PRO A 151 -11.77 -13.05 -2.88
N ILE A 152 -10.47 -12.78 -3.08
CA ILE A 152 -9.40 -13.56 -2.46
C ILE A 152 -9.42 -13.35 -0.93
N ALA A 153 -9.50 -12.10 -0.48
CA ALA A 153 -9.55 -11.77 0.94
C ALA A 153 -10.81 -12.36 1.59
N GLN A 154 -11.98 -12.27 0.94
CA GLN A 154 -13.21 -12.85 1.46
C GLN A 154 -13.10 -14.37 1.59
N THR A 155 -12.62 -15.07 0.58
CA THR A 155 -12.40 -16.53 0.64
C THR A 155 -11.43 -16.94 1.75
N LEU A 156 -10.39 -16.14 1.99
CA LEU A 156 -9.46 -16.37 3.09
C LEU A 156 -10.13 -16.12 4.45
N ILE A 157 -10.91 -15.05 4.58
CA ILE A 157 -11.65 -14.76 5.81
C ILE A 157 -12.59 -15.94 6.16
N ASP A 158 -13.31 -16.46 5.18
CA ASP A 158 -14.25 -17.56 5.37
C ASP A 158 -13.55 -18.88 5.76
N ARG A 159 -12.34 -19.11 5.26
CA ARG A 159 -11.60 -20.36 5.51
C ARG A 159 -10.72 -20.33 6.77
N VAL A 160 -9.99 -19.25 6.98
CA VAL A 160 -8.97 -19.18 8.06
C VAL A 160 -9.23 -18.07 9.08
N GLY A 161 -10.27 -17.29 8.88
CA GLY A 161 -10.66 -16.17 9.75
C GLY A 161 -9.91 -14.87 9.47
N ALA A 162 -10.50 -13.75 9.91
CA ALA A 162 -10.01 -12.40 9.60
C ALA A 162 -8.57 -12.14 10.07
N GLN A 163 -8.22 -12.56 11.30
CA GLN A 163 -6.89 -12.33 11.85
C GLN A 163 -5.79 -13.03 11.06
N MET A 164 -6.00 -14.30 10.70
CA MET A 164 -5.03 -15.05 9.90
C MET A 164 -4.93 -14.50 8.47
N THR A 165 -6.06 -14.06 7.92
CA THR A 165 -6.09 -13.39 6.61
C THR A 165 -5.23 -12.12 6.60
N CYS A 166 -5.27 -11.28 7.65
CA CYS A 166 -4.40 -10.11 7.76
C CYS A 166 -2.91 -10.48 7.72
N ARG A 167 -2.52 -11.58 8.37
CA ARG A 167 -1.12 -12.07 8.37
C ARG A 167 -0.70 -12.57 6.99
N ILE A 168 -1.57 -13.32 6.32
CA ILE A 168 -1.31 -13.83 4.96
C ILE A 168 -1.18 -12.67 3.99
N LEU A 169 -2.11 -11.70 4.03
CA LEU A 169 -2.06 -10.52 3.18
C LEU A 169 -0.81 -9.67 3.44
N ALA A 170 -0.37 -9.55 4.69
CA ALA A 170 0.87 -8.85 5.02
C ALA A 170 2.08 -9.46 4.30
N ILE A 171 2.17 -10.79 4.25
CA ILE A 171 3.24 -11.50 3.52
C ILE A 171 3.10 -11.28 2.01
N VAL A 172 1.89 -11.34 1.47
CA VAL A 172 1.61 -11.06 0.05
C VAL A 172 2.01 -9.64 -0.31
N PHE A 173 1.70 -8.64 0.56
CA PHE A 173 2.12 -7.25 0.35
C PHE A 173 3.64 -7.10 0.43
N LEU A 174 4.28 -7.76 1.40
CA LEU A 174 5.74 -7.72 1.54
C LEU A 174 6.44 -8.22 0.26
N ILE A 175 5.97 -9.34 -0.28
CA ILE A 175 6.53 -9.93 -1.50
C ILE A 175 6.16 -9.08 -2.72
N GLY A 176 4.88 -8.76 -2.91
CA GLY A 176 4.39 -8.05 -4.10
C GLY A 176 4.95 -6.64 -4.24
N VAL A 177 4.88 -5.84 -3.17
CA VAL A 177 5.44 -4.48 -3.16
C VAL A 177 6.97 -4.53 -3.13
N GLY A 178 7.59 -5.55 -2.52
CA GLY A 178 9.03 -5.76 -2.54
C GLY A 178 9.58 -5.99 -3.96
N ILE A 179 8.91 -6.85 -4.73
CA ILE A 179 9.21 -7.06 -6.16
C ILE A 179 9.01 -5.76 -6.95
N ALA A 180 7.89 -5.08 -6.73
CA ALA A 180 7.58 -3.80 -7.36
C ALA A 180 8.67 -2.75 -7.08
N ALA A 181 9.11 -2.62 -5.83
CA ALA A 181 10.19 -1.71 -5.43
C ALA A 181 11.53 -2.06 -6.10
N ALA A 182 11.83 -3.35 -6.30
CA ALA A 182 13.02 -3.78 -7.01
C ALA A 182 13.00 -3.39 -8.51
N MET A 183 11.82 -3.27 -9.10
CA MET A 183 11.62 -2.83 -10.49
C MET A 183 11.74 -1.32 -10.65
N ILE A 184 11.48 -0.54 -9.59
CA ILE A 184 11.49 0.91 -9.62
C ILE A 184 12.94 1.40 -9.53
N VAL A 185 13.37 2.15 -10.53
CA VAL A 185 14.69 2.78 -10.61
C VAL A 185 14.49 4.29 -10.69
N PRO A 186 15.25 5.10 -9.92
CA PRO A 186 15.19 6.55 -10.04
C PRO A 186 15.54 6.99 -11.47
N CYS A 187 14.86 8.02 -11.94
CA CYS A 187 15.15 8.60 -13.26
C CYS A 187 16.52 9.31 -13.20
N PRO A 188 17.44 9.10 -14.15
CA PRO A 188 18.68 9.85 -14.22
C PRO A 188 18.43 11.33 -14.48
N GLU A 189 19.31 12.18 -13.97
CA GLU A 189 19.29 13.61 -14.27
C GLU A 189 19.53 13.85 -15.76
N GLY A 190 18.69 14.68 -16.39
CA GLY A 190 18.79 15.01 -17.82
C GLY A 190 18.08 14.07 -18.79
N TRP A 191 17.19 13.24 -18.29
CA TRP A 191 16.32 12.37 -19.12
C TRP A 191 15.19 13.15 -19.77
#